data_7c1e7da0abf455b6ed8af09064fa973e
#
_entry.id   7c1e7da0abf455b6ed8af09064fa973e
#
_cell.length_a   1.000
_cell.length_b   1.000
_cell.length_c   1.000
_cell.angle_alpha   90.00
_cell.angle_beta   90.00
_cell.angle_gamma   90.00
#
_symmetry.space_group_name_H-M   'P 1'
#
loop_
_entity.id
_entity.type
_entity.pdbx_description
1 polymer ?
#
loop_
_entity_poly.entity_id
_entity_poly.type
_entity_poly.pdbx_seq_one_letter_code
_entity_poly.pdbx_strand_id
1 'polypeptide(L)'
;RDPLWSRGLGDVYKRQTKVSAAAFADTKPHYNILDGLRGVAALMVVWFHVFEAFATSHVDQRINHGYLAVDFFFILSGFVIGYAYDDRWKRMTVREFVTRRFIRLHPMVVIGAVIGAVMFYFQGCSVWDVSKVSVTMLLAATLMNACMIPATPGMEIRGVTEMFPLNGPSWSLFYEYIGNILYALFIRRLPTKALAALVLLAGCGLAAFAVWGPYG
;
A
#
# COMPACT_ATOMS: atom_id res chain seq x y z
N ARG A 1 35.12 26.03 -27.12
CA ARG A 1 35.53 24.60 -27.37
C ARG A 1 35.46 23.91 -26.02
N ASP A 2 34.50 22.99 -25.83
CA ASP A 2 34.40 22.24 -24.60
C ASP A 2 35.57 21.29 -24.44
N PRO A 3 36.14 21.13 -23.24
CA PRO A 3 37.30 20.28 -23.00
C PRO A 3 36.94 18.80 -23.28
N LEU A 4 37.91 18.09 -23.89
CA LEU A 4 37.72 16.67 -24.32
C LEU A 4 37.23 15.71 -23.22
N TRP A 5 37.54 15.98 -21.95
CA TRP A 5 37.08 15.17 -20.81
C TRP A 5 35.59 15.34 -20.50
N SER A 6 34.97 16.48 -20.83
CA SER A 6 33.53 16.69 -20.60
C SER A 6 32.68 15.93 -21.61
N ARG A 7 33.20 15.66 -22.82
CA ARG A 7 32.51 14.89 -23.86
C ARG A 7 32.34 13.42 -23.49
N GLY A 8 33.39 12.82 -22.90
CA GLY A 8 33.36 11.41 -22.50
C GLY A 8 32.34 11.11 -21.38
N LEU A 9 32.26 11.98 -20.39
CA LEU A 9 31.30 11.83 -19.28
C LEU A 9 29.85 12.06 -19.73
N GLY A 10 29.62 13.04 -20.60
CA GLY A 10 28.30 13.29 -21.17
C GLY A 10 27.76 12.13 -22.01
N ASP A 11 28.62 11.47 -22.77
CA ASP A 11 28.23 10.33 -23.60
C ASP A 11 28.01 9.05 -22.79
N VAL A 12 28.76 8.84 -21.72
CA VAL A 12 28.56 7.73 -20.78
C VAL A 12 27.21 7.93 -20.03
N TYR A 13 26.94 9.15 -19.58
CA TYR A 13 25.70 9.47 -18.90
C TYR A 13 24.47 9.34 -19.82
N LYS A 14 24.58 9.82 -21.07
CA LYS A 14 23.54 9.65 -22.09
C LYS A 14 23.35 8.19 -22.51
N ARG A 15 24.42 7.39 -22.52
CA ARG A 15 24.34 5.96 -22.79
C ARG A 15 23.70 5.19 -21.65
N GLN A 16 24.04 5.49 -20.41
CA GLN A 16 23.41 4.90 -19.23
C GLN A 16 21.93 5.26 -19.12
N THR A 17 21.54 6.52 -19.36
CA THR A 17 20.13 6.93 -19.38
C THR A 17 19.36 6.31 -20.53
N LYS A 18 19.94 6.19 -21.74
CA LYS A 18 19.31 5.51 -22.87
C LYS A 18 19.15 4.01 -22.65
N VAL A 19 20.16 3.33 -22.09
CA VAL A 19 20.08 1.89 -21.78
C VAL A 19 19.09 1.65 -20.64
N SER A 20 19.08 2.50 -19.62
CA SER A 20 18.10 2.42 -18.52
C SER A 20 16.69 2.71 -19.00
N ALA A 21 16.48 3.73 -19.84
CA ALA A 21 15.18 4.06 -20.41
C ALA A 21 14.70 3.00 -21.41
N ALA A 22 15.57 2.48 -22.28
CA ALA A 22 15.22 1.46 -23.27
C ALA A 22 14.99 0.08 -22.63
N ALA A 23 15.72 -0.25 -21.54
CA ALA A 23 15.51 -1.50 -20.82
C ALA A 23 14.15 -1.55 -20.09
N PHE A 24 13.48 -0.41 -19.91
CA PHE A 24 12.22 -0.25 -19.17
C PHE A 24 11.20 0.62 -19.92
N ALA A 25 11.38 0.86 -21.21
CA ALA A 25 10.32 1.45 -22.02
C ALA A 25 9.07 0.58 -21.86
N ASP A 26 8.01 1.15 -21.31
CA ASP A 26 6.72 0.50 -21.17
C ASP A 26 6.15 0.34 -22.58
N THR A 27 6.42 -0.83 -23.19
CA THR A 27 5.91 -1.17 -24.52
C THR A 27 4.43 -1.60 -24.48
N LYS A 28 3.86 -1.73 -23.26
CA LYS A 28 2.47 -2.15 -23.06
C LYS A 28 1.52 -0.96 -23.09
N PRO A 29 0.32 -1.11 -23.69
CA PRO A 29 -0.70 -0.08 -23.67
C PRO A 29 -1.01 0.37 -22.23
N HIS A 30 -1.13 1.69 -22.05
CA HIS A 30 -1.56 2.28 -20.79
C HIS A 30 -3.08 2.35 -20.74
N TYR A 31 -3.68 1.94 -19.65
CA TYR A 31 -5.13 1.93 -19.47
C TYR A 31 -5.58 3.18 -18.70
N ASN A 32 -5.81 4.30 -19.38
CA ASN A 32 -6.24 5.55 -18.75
C ASN A 32 -7.51 5.40 -17.91
N ILE A 33 -8.41 4.50 -18.31
CA ILE A 33 -9.65 4.25 -17.56
C ILE A 33 -9.38 3.69 -16.17
N LEU A 34 -8.33 2.88 -16.00
CA LEU A 34 -7.95 2.33 -14.69
C LEU A 34 -7.42 3.42 -13.76
N ASP A 35 -6.74 4.43 -14.31
CA ASP A 35 -6.30 5.58 -13.50
C ASP A 35 -7.47 6.47 -13.11
N GLY A 36 -8.44 6.66 -14.00
CA GLY A 36 -9.70 7.35 -13.65
C GLY A 36 -10.46 6.64 -12.54
N LEU A 37 -10.60 5.32 -12.62
CA LEU A 37 -11.24 4.50 -11.59
C LEU A 37 -10.48 4.55 -10.25
N ARG A 38 -9.15 4.59 -10.27
CA ARG A 38 -8.34 4.83 -9.06
C ARG A 38 -8.67 6.15 -8.40
N GLY A 39 -8.80 7.22 -9.20
CA GLY A 39 -9.17 8.54 -8.70
C GLY A 39 -10.52 8.52 -8.01
N VAL A 40 -11.53 7.91 -8.62
CA VAL A 40 -12.87 7.76 -8.03
C VAL A 40 -12.81 6.94 -6.74
N ALA A 41 -12.14 5.79 -6.75
CA ALA A 41 -11.99 4.94 -5.57
C ALA A 41 -11.26 5.67 -4.42
N ALA A 42 -10.21 6.46 -4.74
CA ALA A 42 -9.51 7.26 -3.74
C ALA A 42 -10.42 8.31 -3.09
N LEU A 43 -11.26 8.99 -3.88
CA LEU A 43 -12.27 9.92 -3.34
C LEU A 43 -13.29 9.20 -2.45
N MET A 44 -13.73 8.00 -2.82
CA MET A 44 -14.64 7.21 -1.98
C MET A 44 -14.02 6.86 -0.63
N VAL A 45 -12.73 6.50 -0.57
CA VAL A 45 -12.02 6.24 0.69
C VAL A 45 -11.93 7.50 1.54
N VAL A 46 -11.58 8.64 0.94
CA VAL A 46 -11.51 9.93 1.66
C VAL A 46 -12.88 10.27 2.26
N TRP A 47 -13.94 10.18 1.48
CA TRP A 47 -15.29 10.48 1.93
C TRP A 47 -15.75 9.50 3.01
N PHE A 48 -15.45 8.22 2.87
CA PHE A 48 -15.73 7.24 3.90
C PHE A 48 -15.16 7.66 5.25
N HIS A 49 -13.87 7.99 5.32
CA HIS A 49 -13.24 8.39 6.58
C HIS A 49 -13.71 9.76 7.09
N VAL A 50 -14.06 10.69 6.20
CA VAL A 50 -14.67 11.97 6.62
C VAL A 50 -16.02 11.74 7.28
N PHE A 51 -16.88 10.89 6.73
CA PHE A 51 -18.18 10.61 7.32
C PHE A 51 -18.10 9.68 8.53
N GLU A 52 -17.13 8.78 8.58
CA GLU A 52 -16.84 7.95 9.74
C GLU A 52 -16.54 8.79 10.99
N ALA A 53 -15.79 9.89 10.82
CA ALA A 53 -15.45 10.79 11.92
C ALA A 53 -16.66 11.47 12.59
N PHE A 54 -17.80 11.53 11.90
CA PHE A 54 -19.06 12.14 12.40
C PHE A 54 -20.17 11.11 12.67
N ALA A 55 -19.91 9.83 12.41
CA ALA A 55 -20.87 8.76 12.66
C ALA A 55 -20.77 8.26 14.11
N THR A 56 -21.91 7.88 14.69
CA THR A 56 -21.97 7.25 16.02
C THR A 56 -21.94 5.73 15.93
N SER A 57 -22.24 5.18 14.75
CA SER A 57 -22.18 3.76 14.45
C SER A 57 -21.96 3.53 12.95
N HIS A 58 -21.57 2.33 12.57
CA HIS A 58 -21.42 1.96 11.16
C HIS A 58 -22.73 1.98 10.38
N VAL A 59 -23.87 1.94 11.07
CA VAL A 59 -25.21 1.92 10.44
C VAL A 59 -25.69 3.31 10.07
N ASP A 60 -25.34 4.33 10.85
CA ASP A 60 -25.75 5.71 10.61
C ASP A 60 -24.76 6.52 9.77
N GLN A 61 -23.64 5.91 9.41
CA GLN A 61 -22.67 6.50 8.51
C GLN A 61 -23.23 6.64 7.08
N ARG A 62 -23.27 7.86 6.57
CA ARG A 62 -23.91 8.14 5.26
C ARG A 62 -23.25 7.45 4.08
N ILE A 63 -21.92 7.23 4.13
CA ILE A 63 -21.16 6.51 3.12
C ILE A 63 -20.46 5.34 3.80
N ASN A 64 -21.23 4.30 4.13
CA ASN A 64 -20.75 3.16 4.91
C ASN A 64 -20.02 2.07 4.08
N HIS A 65 -20.15 2.08 2.75
CA HIS A 65 -19.54 1.08 1.87
C HIS A 65 -18.25 1.56 1.18
N GLY A 66 -17.67 2.67 1.61
CA GLY A 66 -16.41 3.20 1.04
C GLY A 66 -15.21 2.27 1.23
N TYR A 67 -15.28 1.34 2.19
CA TYR A 67 -14.26 0.29 2.38
C TYR A 67 -14.13 -0.64 1.15
N LEU A 68 -15.18 -0.84 0.34
CA LEU A 68 -15.11 -1.62 -0.89
C LEU A 68 -14.15 -1.04 -1.93
N ALA A 69 -13.85 0.26 -1.83
CA ALA A 69 -12.83 0.87 -2.66
C ALA A 69 -11.42 0.31 -2.36
N VAL A 70 -11.16 -0.16 -1.15
CA VAL A 70 -9.90 -0.82 -0.78
C VAL A 70 -9.80 -2.18 -1.46
N ASP A 71 -10.89 -2.95 -1.51
CA ASP A 71 -10.94 -4.23 -2.23
C ASP A 71 -10.68 -4.02 -3.74
N PHE A 72 -11.27 -2.97 -4.31
CA PHE A 72 -10.97 -2.57 -5.68
C PHE A 72 -9.48 -2.26 -5.89
N PHE A 73 -8.82 -1.54 -4.96
CA PHE A 73 -7.38 -1.29 -5.03
C PHE A 73 -6.56 -2.57 -4.97
N PHE A 74 -6.92 -3.56 -4.15
CA PHE A 74 -6.22 -4.84 -4.11
C PHE A 74 -6.35 -5.61 -5.42
N ILE A 75 -7.54 -5.68 -6.00
CA ILE A 75 -7.77 -6.33 -7.31
C ILE A 75 -6.97 -5.63 -8.39
N LEU A 76 -7.04 -4.30 -8.43
CA LEU A 76 -6.33 -3.50 -9.42
C LEU A 76 -4.81 -3.58 -9.25
N SER A 77 -4.29 -3.61 -8.02
CA SER A 77 -2.86 -3.80 -7.75
C SER A 77 -2.40 -5.16 -8.28
N GLY A 78 -3.16 -6.23 -8.01
CA GLY A 78 -2.86 -7.57 -8.54
C GLY A 78 -2.82 -7.60 -10.07
N PHE A 79 -3.82 -7.00 -10.74
CA PHE A 79 -3.86 -6.88 -12.20
C PHE A 79 -2.64 -6.11 -12.75
N VAL A 80 -2.37 -4.93 -12.20
CA VAL A 80 -1.26 -4.08 -12.67
C VAL A 80 0.09 -4.75 -12.45
N ILE A 81 0.27 -5.48 -11.35
CA ILE A 81 1.51 -6.21 -11.08
C ILE A 81 1.70 -7.32 -12.10
N GLY A 82 0.71 -8.19 -12.32
CA GLY A 82 0.76 -9.23 -13.33
C GLY A 82 1.04 -8.64 -14.71
N TYR A 83 0.22 -7.66 -15.11
CA TYR A 83 0.37 -6.99 -16.40
C TYR A 83 1.75 -6.36 -16.61
N ALA A 84 2.30 -5.67 -15.61
CA ALA A 84 3.56 -4.95 -15.73
C ALA A 84 4.79 -5.86 -15.64
N TYR A 85 4.72 -6.98 -14.90
CA TYR A 85 5.92 -7.72 -14.52
C TYR A 85 6.02 -9.15 -15.04
N ASP A 86 4.92 -9.81 -15.46
CA ASP A 86 4.97 -11.23 -15.87
C ASP A 86 6.00 -11.53 -16.95
N ASP A 87 6.14 -10.65 -17.95
CA ASP A 87 7.11 -10.83 -19.04
C ASP A 87 8.55 -10.48 -18.65
N ARG A 88 8.73 -9.75 -17.54
CA ARG A 88 10.02 -9.18 -17.13
C ARG A 88 10.85 -10.11 -16.27
N TRP A 89 10.25 -11.18 -15.74
CA TRP A 89 10.93 -12.12 -14.83
C TRP A 89 12.12 -12.87 -15.45
N LYS A 90 12.22 -12.93 -16.78
CA LYS A 90 13.42 -13.47 -17.47
C LYS A 90 14.67 -12.59 -17.29
N ARG A 91 14.49 -11.30 -16.96
CA ARG A 91 15.55 -10.27 -16.86
C ARG A 91 15.54 -9.52 -15.53
N MET A 92 14.68 -9.92 -14.60
CA MET A 92 14.49 -9.23 -13.33
C MET A 92 14.56 -10.20 -12.17
N THR A 93 15.31 -9.83 -11.14
CA THR A 93 15.40 -10.59 -9.89
C THR A 93 14.28 -10.22 -8.92
N VAL A 94 14.00 -11.09 -7.94
CA VAL A 94 13.05 -10.80 -6.86
C VAL A 94 13.46 -9.55 -6.09
N ARG A 95 14.77 -9.38 -5.83
CA ARG A 95 15.29 -8.19 -5.16
C ARG A 95 14.98 -6.91 -5.92
N GLU A 96 15.20 -6.88 -7.22
CA GLU A 96 14.89 -5.71 -8.07
C GLU A 96 13.40 -5.39 -8.08
N PHE A 97 12.55 -6.41 -8.15
CA PHE A 97 11.10 -6.23 -8.06
C PHE A 97 10.70 -5.60 -6.71
N VAL A 98 11.13 -6.21 -5.59
CA VAL A 98 10.82 -5.73 -4.24
C VAL A 98 11.33 -4.30 -4.03
N THR A 99 12.57 -4.00 -4.47
CA THR A 99 13.13 -2.65 -4.37
C THR A 99 12.29 -1.63 -5.14
N ARG A 100 11.83 -1.95 -6.36
CA ARG A 100 10.96 -1.05 -7.14
C ARG A 100 9.62 -0.79 -6.47
N ARG A 101 9.02 -1.84 -5.92
CA ARG A 101 7.75 -1.70 -5.18
C ARG A 101 7.95 -0.90 -3.91
N PHE A 102 9.03 -1.14 -3.18
CA PHE A 102 9.39 -0.39 -1.98
C PHE A 102 9.58 1.11 -2.28
N ILE A 103 10.39 1.46 -3.27
CA ILE A 103 10.62 2.86 -3.66
C ILE A 103 9.30 3.55 -4.06
N ARG A 104 8.35 2.81 -4.64
CA ARG A 104 7.05 3.35 -5.06
C ARG A 104 6.09 3.57 -3.90
N LEU A 105 6.02 2.65 -2.94
CA LEU A 105 4.99 2.64 -1.89
C LEU A 105 5.48 3.31 -0.59
N HIS A 106 6.73 3.08 -0.21
CA HIS A 106 7.24 3.42 1.11
C HIS A 106 7.31 4.92 1.43
N PRO A 107 7.61 5.82 0.49
CA PRO A 107 7.58 7.25 0.76
C PRO A 107 6.25 7.74 1.32
N MET A 108 5.13 7.22 0.82
CA MET A 108 3.79 7.58 1.30
C MET A 108 3.53 7.05 2.71
N VAL A 109 4.06 5.88 3.06
CA VAL A 109 4.01 5.33 4.42
C VAL A 109 4.72 6.24 5.41
N VAL A 110 5.95 6.64 5.08
CA VAL A 110 6.76 7.51 5.95
C VAL A 110 6.09 8.88 6.12
N ILE A 111 5.64 9.49 5.02
CA ILE A 111 4.94 10.78 5.06
C ILE A 111 3.67 10.67 5.92
N GLY A 112 2.86 9.63 5.72
CA GLY A 112 1.65 9.40 6.50
C GLY A 112 1.93 9.18 7.99
N ALA A 113 2.97 8.43 8.35
CA ALA A 113 3.37 8.22 9.73
C ALA A 113 3.83 9.52 10.40
N VAL A 114 4.61 10.36 9.70
CA VAL A 114 5.07 11.64 10.21
C VAL A 114 3.90 12.61 10.39
N ILE A 115 3.01 12.73 9.41
CA ILE A 115 1.81 13.58 9.51
C ILE A 115 0.95 13.11 10.68
N GLY A 116 0.71 11.79 10.81
CA GLY A 116 -0.06 11.24 11.93
C GLY A 116 0.57 11.55 13.29
N ALA A 117 1.90 11.44 13.40
CA ALA A 117 2.61 11.78 14.63
C ALA A 117 2.49 13.28 14.98
N VAL A 118 2.64 14.17 14.00
CA VAL A 118 2.48 15.61 14.17
C VAL A 118 1.05 15.95 14.60
N MET A 119 0.05 15.37 13.92
CA MET A 119 -1.36 15.59 14.27
C MET A 119 -1.67 15.08 15.68
N PHE A 120 -1.19 13.88 16.03
CA PHE A 120 -1.35 13.33 17.38
C PHE A 120 -0.71 14.22 18.45
N TYR A 121 0.48 14.75 18.20
CA TYR A 121 1.18 15.61 19.14
C TYR A 121 0.43 16.93 19.43
N PHE A 122 -0.14 17.56 18.41
CA PHE A 122 -0.83 18.84 18.55
C PHE A 122 -2.32 18.72 18.90
N GLN A 123 -3.02 17.71 18.39
CA GLN A 123 -4.47 17.55 18.58
C GLN A 123 -4.81 16.52 19.64
N GLY A 124 -3.88 15.62 19.96
CA GLY A 124 -4.15 14.52 20.87
C GLY A 124 -5.09 13.48 20.28
N CYS A 125 -5.83 12.83 21.16
CA CYS A 125 -6.82 11.84 20.81
C CYS A 125 -8.08 12.03 21.68
N SER A 126 -9.26 12.01 21.08
CA SER A 126 -10.53 12.16 21.80
C SER A 126 -10.90 10.94 22.65
N VAL A 127 -10.33 9.78 22.34
CA VAL A 127 -10.69 8.49 22.96
C VAL A 127 -9.68 8.07 24.02
N TRP A 128 -8.45 8.59 23.96
CA TRP A 128 -7.35 8.17 24.82
C TRP A 128 -6.73 9.36 25.57
N ASP A 129 -6.35 9.14 26.81
CA ASP A 129 -5.67 10.14 27.63
C ASP A 129 -4.22 10.32 27.13
N VAL A 130 -4.00 11.40 26.39
CA VAL A 130 -2.72 11.73 25.77
C VAL A 130 -1.61 11.97 26.81
N SER A 131 -1.96 12.34 28.06
CA SER A 131 -0.99 12.55 29.13
C SER A 131 -0.21 11.27 29.48
N LYS A 132 -0.76 10.10 29.15
CA LYS A 132 -0.13 8.80 29.33
C LYS A 132 0.87 8.42 28.24
N VAL A 133 0.90 9.20 27.15
CA VAL A 133 1.78 8.92 26.01
C VAL A 133 3.02 9.78 26.10
N SER A 134 4.15 9.18 26.48
CA SER A 134 5.42 9.89 26.49
C SER A 134 5.88 10.21 25.06
N VAL A 135 6.73 11.23 24.91
CA VAL A 135 7.36 11.57 23.62
C VAL A 135 8.15 10.37 23.06
N THR A 136 8.82 9.63 23.94
CA THR A 136 9.55 8.42 23.53
C THR A 136 8.61 7.36 22.94
N MET A 137 7.44 7.17 23.54
CA MET A 137 6.43 6.22 23.04
C MET A 137 5.87 6.68 21.69
N LEU A 138 5.61 7.99 21.51
CA LEU A 138 5.19 8.57 20.24
C LEU A 138 6.26 8.38 19.15
N LEU A 139 7.53 8.64 19.46
CA LEU A 139 8.64 8.42 18.52
C LEU A 139 8.78 6.95 18.14
N ALA A 140 8.66 6.03 19.11
CA ALA A 140 8.70 4.58 18.85
C ALA A 140 7.54 4.15 17.94
N ALA A 141 6.32 4.61 18.22
CA ALA A 141 5.15 4.35 17.37
C ALA A 141 5.34 4.92 15.95
N THR A 142 5.91 6.13 15.84
CA THR A 142 6.22 6.75 14.54
C THR A 142 7.20 5.91 13.73
N LEU A 143 8.27 5.45 14.38
CA LEU A 143 9.27 4.60 13.73
C LEU A 143 8.67 3.26 13.28
N MET A 144 7.86 2.63 14.13
CA MET A 144 7.20 1.36 13.79
C MET A 144 6.22 1.54 12.62
N ASN A 145 5.39 2.59 12.64
CA ASN A 145 4.51 2.90 11.51
C ASN A 145 5.32 3.15 10.22
N ALA A 146 6.40 3.95 10.31
CA ALA A 146 7.28 4.22 9.18
C ALA A 146 7.96 2.95 8.64
N CYS A 147 8.28 1.99 9.50
CA CYS A 147 8.87 0.70 9.11
C CYS A 147 7.84 -0.36 8.73
N MET A 148 6.54 -0.04 8.73
CA MET A 148 5.44 -0.98 8.49
C MET A 148 5.46 -2.17 9.48
N ILE A 149 5.83 -1.91 10.73
CA ILE A 149 5.78 -2.89 11.82
C ILE A 149 4.45 -2.70 12.56
N PRO A 150 3.57 -3.72 12.56
CA PRO A 150 2.30 -3.64 13.28
C PRO A 150 2.50 -3.37 14.78
N ALA A 151 1.69 -2.48 15.35
CA ALA A 151 1.71 -2.22 16.78
C ALA A 151 1.27 -3.45 17.57
N THR A 152 1.95 -3.70 18.68
CA THR A 152 1.52 -4.71 19.65
C THR A 152 0.54 -4.08 20.66
N PRO A 153 -0.28 -4.88 21.37
CA PRO A 153 -1.21 -4.34 22.37
C PRO A 153 -0.57 -3.44 23.44
N GLY A 154 0.70 -3.64 23.76
CA GLY A 154 1.44 -2.77 24.69
C GLY A 154 1.93 -1.44 24.11
N MET A 155 1.76 -1.22 22.82
CA MET A 155 2.16 0.01 22.11
C MET A 155 0.95 0.84 21.65
N GLU A 156 -0.19 0.60 22.25
CA GLU A 156 -1.41 1.36 22.01
C GLU A 156 -1.25 2.80 22.51
N ILE A 157 -1.45 3.76 21.60
CA ILE A 157 -1.35 5.19 21.92
C ILE A 157 -2.65 5.94 21.64
N ARG A 158 -3.66 5.29 21.02
CA ARG A 158 -4.95 5.90 20.67
C ARG A 158 -6.16 5.22 21.33
N GLY A 159 -5.98 4.06 21.95
CA GLY A 159 -7.05 3.32 22.61
C GLY A 159 -8.00 2.57 21.68
N VAL A 160 -7.68 2.43 20.41
CA VAL A 160 -8.56 1.81 19.38
C VAL A 160 -7.99 0.53 18.76
N THR A 161 -6.98 -0.04 19.34
CA THR A 161 -6.33 -1.31 18.88
C THR A 161 -6.03 -1.39 17.38
N GLU A 162 -5.59 -0.28 16.81
CA GLU A 162 -5.24 -0.21 15.40
C GLU A 162 -3.86 -0.83 15.14
N MET A 163 -3.75 -1.53 14.01
CA MET A 163 -2.47 -2.10 13.54
C MET A 163 -1.38 -1.01 13.36
N PHE A 164 -1.79 0.18 12.92
CA PHE A 164 -0.93 1.34 12.70
C PHE A 164 -1.54 2.59 13.36
N PRO A 165 -1.30 2.83 14.65
CA PRO A 165 -2.02 3.84 15.42
C PRO A 165 -1.92 5.28 14.91
N LEU A 166 -0.82 5.63 14.22
CA LEU A 166 -0.62 6.98 13.68
C LEU A 166 -1.14 7.15 12.24
N ASN A 167 -1.39 6.04 11.55
CA ASN A 167 -1.93 6.07 10.20
C ASN A 167 -2.75 4.78 9.97
N GLY A 168 -3.96 4.75 10.51
CA GLY A 168 -4.85 3.60 10.43
C GLY A 168 -4.90 2.98 9.03
N PRO A 169 -5.17 3.74 7.95
CA PRO A 169 -5.23 3.23 6.58
C PRO A 169 -3.98 2.48 6.08
N SER A 170 -2.83 2.58 6.77
CA SER A 170 -1.61 1.85 6.39
C SER A 170 -1.74 0.32 6.45
N TRP A 171 -2.77 -0.22 7.11
CA TRP A 171 -3.03 -1.65 7.11
C TRP A 171 -3.18 -2.22 5.68
N SER A 172 -3.82 -1.47 4.79
CA SER A 172 -4.00 -1.88 3.40
C SER A 172 -2.67 -1.94 2.63
N LEU A 173 -1.78 -0.95 2.85
CA LEU A 173 -0.44 -0.97 2.27
C LEU A 173 0.42 -2.13 2.83
N PHE A 174 0.26 -2.47 4.10
CA PHE A 174 0.94 -3.63 4.69
C PHE A 174 0.56 -4.93 3.97
N TYR A 175 -0.74 -5.16 3.74
CA TYR A 175 -1.18 -6.32 2.96
C TYR A 175 -0.79 -6.23 1.49
N GLU A 176 -0.68 -5.04 0.92
CA GLU A 176 -0.12 -4.88 -0.43
C GLU A 176 1.35 -5.31 -0.50
N TYR A 177 2.18 -5.01 0.51
CA TYR A 177 3.55 -5.54 0.58
C TYR A 177 3.56 -7.06 0.66
N ILE A 178 2.74 -7.66 1.51
CA ILE A 178 2.61 -9.12 1.60
C ILE A 178 2.20 -9.70 0.24
N GLY A 179 1.19 -9.14 -0.41
CA GLY A 179 0.73 -9.57 -1.72
C GLY A 179 1.83 -9.49 -2.78
N ASN A 180 2.62 -8.41 -2.79
CA ASN A 180 3.76 -8.26 -3.69
C ASN A 180 4.83 -9.34 -3.46
N ILE A 181 5.15 -9.67 -2.20
CA ILE A 181 6.12 -10.71 -1.86
C ILE A 181 5.59 -12.08 -2.26
N LEU A 182 4.34 -12.39 -1.95
CA LEU A 182 3.70 -13.64 -2.33
C LEU A 182 3.65 -13.81 -3.86
N TYR A 183 3.32 -12.76 -4.60
CA TYR A 183 3.37 -12.77 -6.05
C TYR A 183 4.79 -13.09 -6.55
N ALA A 184 5.81 -12.38 -6.06
CA ALA A 184 7.19 -12.54 -6.51
C ALA A 184 7.77 -13.93 -6.21
N LEU A 185 7.39 -14.53 -5.08
CA LEU A 185 7.95 -15.81 -4.66
C LEU A 185 7.15 -17.01 -5.19
N PHE A 186 5.83 -16.93 -5.18
CA PHE A 186 4.95 -18.08 -5.39
C PHE A 186 3.99 -17.90 -6.57
N ILE A 187 3.11 -16.88 -6.53
CA ILE A 187 1.93 -16.77 -7.39
C ILE A 187 2.31 -16.74 -8.87
N ARG A 188 3.33 -15.97 -9.25
CA ARG A 188 3.83 -15.88 -10.63
C ARG A 188 4.29 -17.19 -11.25
N ARG A 189 4.51 -18.23 -10.45
CA ARG A 189 4.95 -19.57 -10.91
C ARG A 189 3.80 -20.55 -11.06
N LEU A 190 2.63 -20.17 -10.57
CA LEU A 190 1.46 -21.05 -10.62
C LEU A 190 0.87 -21.08 -12.04
N PRO A 191 0.48 -22.26 -12.53
CA PRO A 191 -0.27 -22.36 -13.77
C PRO A 191 -1.67 -21.78 -13.59
N THR A 192 -2.30 -21.34 -14.68
CA THR A 192 -3.64 -20.71 -14.67
C THR A 192 -4.68 -21.54 -13.94
N LYS A 193 -4.63 -22.87 -14.05
CA LYS A 193 -5.56 -23.77 -13.35
C LYS A 193 -5.40 -23.68 -11.82
N ALA A 194 -4.16 -23.61 -11.33
CA ALA A 194 -3.89 -23.47 -9.90
C ALA A 194 -4.29 -22.08 -9.39
N LEU A 195 -4.08 -21.03 -10.20
CA LEU A 195 -4.55 -19.66 -9.87
C LEU A 195 -6.08 -19.62 -9.79
N ALA A 196 -6.77 -20.22 -10.75
CA ALA A 196 -8.24 -20.31 -10.73
C ALA A 196 -8.75 -21.06 -9.49
N ALA A 197 -8.11 -22.19 -9.15
CA ALA A 197 -8.45 -22.94 -7.94
C ALA A 197 -8.22 -22.12 -6.67
N LEU A 198 -7.10 -21.36 -6.60
CA LEU A 198 -6.79 -20.47 -5.47
C LEU A 198 -7.85 -19.38 -5.32
N VAL A 199 -8.25 -18.74 -6.41
CA VAL A 199 -9.31 -17.71 -6.41
C VAL A 199 -10.64 -18.28 -5.95
N LEU A 200 -11.02 -19.46 -6.44
CA LEU A 200 -12.27 -20.12 -6.02
C LEU A 200 -12.23 -20.48 -4.53
N LEU A 201 -11.13 -21.06 -4.05
CA LEU A 201 -10.98 -21.40 -2.63
C LEU A 201 -11.02 -20.16 -1.73
N ALA A 202 -10.34 -19.09 -2.12
CA ALA A 202 -10.37 -17.83 -1.39
C ALA A 202 -11.79 -17.23 -1.39
N GLY A 203 -12.49 -17.23 -2.53
CA GLY A 203 -13.87 -16.74 -2.64
C GLY A 203 -14.83 -17.56 -1.77
N CYS A 204 -14.73 -18.90 -1.81
CA CYS A 204 -15.52 -19.77 -0.93
C CYS A 204 -15.20 -19.51 0.55
N GLY A 205 -13.93 -19.32 0.90
CA GLY A 205 -13.52 -19.00 2.27
C GLY A 205 -14.09 -17.66 2.76
N LEU A 206 -14.05 -16.62 1.92
CA LEU A 206 -14.67 -15.33 2.23
C LEU A 206 -16.20 -15.43 2.40
N ALA A 207 -16.87 -16.15 1.50
CA ALA A 207 -18.30 -16.38 1.59
C ALA A 207 -18.66 -17.16 2.87
N ALA A 208 -17.90 -18.20 3.19
CA ALA A 208 -18.08 -18.95 4.42
C ALA A 208 -17.86 -18.07 5.67
N PHE A 209 -16.83 -17.24 5.66
CA PHE A 209 -16.56 -16.31 6.75
C PHE A 209 -17.66 -15.25 6.92
N ALA A 210 -18.23 -14.76 5.80
CA ALA A 210 -19.34 -13.82 5.84
C ALA A 210 -20.63 -14.42 6.40
N VAL A 211 -20.88 -15.74 6.19
CA VAL A 211 -22.11 -16.42 6.65
C VAL A 211 -21.97 -16.96 8.07
N TRP A 212 -20.79 -17.50 8.43
CA TRP A 212 -20.57 -18.21 9.69
C TRP A 212 -19.50 -17.58 10.58
N GLY A 213 -18.95 -16.45 10.17
CA GLY A 213 -17.96 -15.72 10.98
C GLY A 213 -18.60 -15.01 12.17
N PRO A 214 -17.77 -14.51 13.12
CA PRO A 214 -18.26 -13.89 14.37
C PRO A 214 -19.01 -12.57 14.15
N TYR A 215 -19.08 -12.09 12.91
CA TYR A 215 -19.76 -10.85 12.50
C TYR A 215 -20.92 -11.10 11.52
N GLY A 216 -21.26 -12.35 11.24
CA GLY A 216 -22.38 -12.77 10.39
C GLY A 216 -23.70 -12.86 11.15
#